data_7f63f428b6546ae0c5a8964231bc1933
#
_entry.id   7f63f428b6546ae0c5a8964231bc1933
#
_cell.length_a   1.000
_cell.length_b   1.000
_cell.length_c   1.000
_cell.angle_alpha   90.00
_cell.angle_beta   90.00
_cell.angle_gamma   90.00
#
_symmetry.space_group_name_H-M   'P 1'
#
loop_
_entity.id
_entity.type
_entity.pdbx_description
1 polymer ?
#
loop_
_entity_poly.entity_id
_entity_poly.type
_entity_poly.pdbx_seq_one_letter_code
_entity_poly.pdbx_strand_id
1 'polypeptide(L)'
;MASNLTLRIAFAGVAIPLAVGVLWLGGWPFAVVLAALGVLGTREIYDLARRQGIDPLDRTGWIAAAAIPLLAYWAKGSESHWAEPALYFGALWLMVTLVVAMFRRGPAGKPLAAVAVTLFGCLYASALLAFLIPIRHGTNAANQPFAYLCLTLFPLVITWIGDTAAMAVGVQFGGPKLAPVLSPNKTRSGAVGGFLGAVVVAVVLGLLVLNRVGWNFAVWQLIVVGGVVGIVSQVGDIAESLFKREAGVKDSSSLIPGHGGVLDRLDSLYFVVPAAAGLFRLFGVI
;
A
#
# COMPACT_ATOMS: atom_id res chain seq x y z
N MET A 1 -23.14 14.67 19.77
CA MET A 1 -22.45 13.94 18.69
C MET A 1 -21.01 14.47 18.61
N ALA A 2 -20.01 13.61 18.74
CA ALA A 2 -18.62 14.03 18.56
C ALA A 2 -18.45 14.60 17.15
N SER A 3 -17.71 15.71 17.01
CA SER A 3 -17.44 16.28 15.69
C SER A 3 -16.63 15.27 14.85
N ASN A 4 -16.79 15.29 13.52
CA ASN A 4 -15.97 14.43 12.62
C ASN A 4 -14.46 14.57 12.88
N LEU A 5 -14.01 15.74 13.34
CA LEU A 5 -12.62 15.98 13.71
C LEU A 5 -12.21 15.22 14.98
N THR A 6 -13.05 15.20 16.01
CA THR A 6 -12.81 14.46 17.26
C THR A 6 -12.67 12.96 17.01
N LEU A 7 -13.55 12.38 16.17
CA LEU A 7 -13.47 10.97 15.77
C LEU A 7 -12.17 10.67 15.00
N ARG A 8 -11.76 11.57 14.12
CA ARG A 8 -10.52 11.43 13.37
C ARG A 8 -9.28 11.46 14.28
N ILE A 9 -9.21 12.39 15.21
CA ILE A 9 -8.10 12.49 16.16
C ILE A 9 -8.07 11.26 17.07
N ALA A 10 -9.21 10.83 17.59
CA ALA A 10 -9.30 9.66 18.45
C ALA A 10 -8.86 8.39 17.72
N PHE A 11 -9.30 8.18 16.47
CA PHE A 11 -8.88 7.05 15.65
C PHE A 11 -7.36 7.08 15.38
N ALA A 12 -6.81 8.22 14.94
CA ALA A 12 -5.38 8.36 14.70
C ALA A 12 -4.54 8.12 15.96
N GLY A 13 -5.02 8.59 17.12
CA GLY A 13 -4.38 8.39 18.43
C GLY A 13 -4.27 6.93 18.85
N VAL A 14 -5.14 6.05 18.35
CA VAL A 14 -5.08 4.60 18.59
C VAL A 14 -4.38 3.86 17.44
N ALA A 15 -4.73 4.19 16.20
CA ALA A 15 -4.24 3.48 15.03
C ALA A 15 -2.73 3.66 14.81
N ILE A 16 -2.18 4.87 15.04
CA ILE A 16 -0.76 5.13 14.85
C ILE A 16 0.10 4.35 15.87
N PRO A 17 -0.13 4.42 17.20
CA PRO A 17 0.62 3.61 18.16
C PRO A 17 0.47 2.10 17.91
N LEU A 18 -0.72 1.64 17.53
CA LEU A 18 -0.94 0.22 17.19
C LEU A 18 -0.12 -0.19 15.97
N ALA A 19 -0.13 0.60 14.90
CA ALA A 19 0.64 0.33 13.70
C ALA A 19 2.15 0.31 13.99
N VAL A 20 2.67 1.29 14.74
CA VAL A 20 4.08 1.32 15.17
C VAL A 20 4.40 0.13 16.05
N GLY A 21 3.52 -0.24 16.99
CA GLY A 21 3.68 -1.42 17.84
C GLY A 21 3.74 -2.73 17.05
N VAL A 22 2.87 -2.90 16.06
CA VAL A 22 2.89 -4.07 15.16
C VAL A 22 4.15 -4.10 14.31
N LEU A 23 4.59 -2.95 13.79
CA LEU A 23 5.86 -2.83 13.06
C LEU A 23 7.05 -3.13 13.96
N TRP A 24 7.01 -2.70 15.23
CA TRP A 24 8.06 -2.99 16.22
C TRP A 24 8.12 -4.49 16.52
N LEU A 25 7.01 -5.12 16.81
CA LEU A 25 6.93 -6.57 17.07
C LEU A 25 7.45 -7.37 15.86
N GLY A 26 7.10 -6.94 14.64
CA GLY A 26 7.46 -7.67 13.42
C GLY A 26 6.90 -9.10 13.45
N GLY A 27 7.63 -10.03 12.84
CA GLY A 27 7.31 -11.46 12.91
C GLY A 27 5.94 -11.84 12.36
N TRP A 28 5.38 -12.94 12.86
CA TRP A 28 4.03 -13.38 12.51
C TRP A 28 2.94 -12.37 12.84
N PRO A 29 2.97 -11.63 13.98
CA PRO A 29 1.97 -10.59 14.23
C PRO A 29 1.87 -9.55 13.11
N PHE A 30 3.01 -9.10 12.58
CA PHE A 30 3.04 -8.16 11.47
C PHE A 30 2.46 -8.77 10.17
N ALA A 31 2.86 -10.01 9.83
CA ALA A 31 2.34 -10.72 8.67
C ALA A 31 0.81 -10.95 8.75
N VAL A 32 0.28 -11.28 9.93
CA VAL A 32 -1.16 -11.46 10.18
C VAL A 32 -1.91 -10.14 10.01
N VAL A 33 -1.38 -9.03 10.51
CA VAL A 33 -2.01 -7.71 10.31
C VAL A 33 -2.00 -7.32 8.84
N LEU A 34 -0.91 -7.54 8.10
CA LEU A 34 -0.89 -7.32 6.65
C LEU A 34 -1.89 -8.22 5.91
N ALA A 35 -2.04 -9.47 6.33
CA ALA A 35 -3.05 -10.38 5.77
C ALA A 35 -4.47 -9.86 6.02
N ALA A 36 -4.77 -9.37 7.22
CA ALA A 36 -6.06 -8.78 7.54
C ALA A 36 -6.35 -7.52 6.71
N LEU A 37 -5.36 -6.60 6.60
CA LEU A 37 -5.48 -5.40 5.76
C LEU A 37 -5.64 -5.76 4.28
N GLY A 38 -4.90 -6.76 3.79
CA GLY A 38 -5.02 -7.27 2.44
C GLY A 38 -6.41 -7.83 2.13
N VAL A 39 -6.99 -8.62 3.05
CA VAL A 39 -8.36 -9.15 2.90
C VAL A 39 -9.39 -8.03 2.91
N LEU A 40 -9.28 -7.06 3.83
CA LEU A 40 -10.20 -5.94 3.91
C LEU A 40 -10.14 -5.06 2.66
N GLY A 41 -8.94 -4.70 2.19
CA GLY A 41 -8.77 -3.93 0.95
C GLY A 41 -9.28 -4.68 -0.28
N THR A 42 -9.01 -6.00 -0.37
CA THR A 42 -9.55 -6.86 -1.44
C THR A 42 -11.07 -6.86 -1.44
N ARG A 43 -11.70 -6.97 -0.26
CA ARG A 43 -13.16 -6.90 -0.13
C ARG A 43 -13.70 -5.56 -0.64
N GLU A 44 -13.07 -4.45 -0.30
CA GLU A 44 -13.50 -3.13 -0.74
C GLU A 44 -13.40 -2.98 -2.27
N ILE A 45 -12.34 -3.50 -2.92
CA ILE A 45 -12.24 -3.56 -4.40
C ILE A 45 -13.38 -4.39 -4.98
N TYR A 46 -13.71 -5.53 -4.38
CA TYR A 46 -14.82 -6.36 -4.85
C TYR A 46 -16.17 -5.66 -4.72
N ASP A 47 -16.37 -4.89 -3.64
CA ASP A 47 -17.57 -4.09 -3.47
C ASP A 47 -17.68 -2.96 -4.51
N LEU A 48 -16.55 -2.33 -4.90
CA LEU A 48 -16.51 -1.38 -6.02
C LEU A 48 -16.88 -2.05 -7.36
N ALA A 49 -16.36 -3.26 -7.63
CA ALA A 49 -16.66 -4.00 -8.84
C ALA A 49 -18.14 -4.45 -8.93
N ARG A 50 -18.74 -4.83 -7.79
CA ARG A 50 -20.17 -5.18 -7.73
C ARG A 50 -21.06 -4.01 -8.12
N ARG A 51 -20.68 -2.78 -7.78
CA ARG A 51 -21.41 -1.59 -8.20
C ARG A 51 -21.44 -1.42 -9.72
N GLN A 52 -20.52 -2.04 -10.44
CA GLN A 52 -20.45 -2.07 -11.90
C GLN A 52 -21.04 -3.36 -12.50
N GLY A 53 -21.71 -4.17 -11.70
CA GLY A 53 -22.34 -5.42 -12.14
C GLY A 53 -21.32 -6.54 -12.45
N ILE A 54 -20.12 -6.48 -11.84
CA ILE A 54 -19.12 -7.54 -11.87
C ILE A 54 -19.09 -8.18 -10.47
N ASP A 55 -19.39 -9.47 -10.39
CA ASP A 55 -19.42 -10.20 -9.11
C ASP A 55 -18.19 -11.11 -8.98
N PRO A 56 -17.18 -10.73 -8.17
CA PRO A 56 -15.93 -11.48 -8.01
C PRO A 56 -16.14 -12.84 -7.33
N LEU A 57 -15.09 -13.65 -7.31
CA LEU A 57 -15.06 -14.94 -6.61
C LEU A 57 -14.46 -14.73 -5.20
N ASP A 58 -15.25 -14.19 -4.29
CA ASP A 58 -14.82 -13.71 -2.97
C ASP A 58 -13.91 -14.68 -2.21
N ARG A 59 -14.36 -15.93 -2.05
CA ARG A 59 -13.64 -16.89 -1.20
C ARG A 59 -12.23 -17.17 -1.72
N THR A 60 -12.07 -17.33 -3.03
CA THR A 60 -10.76 -17.60 -3.63
C THR A 60 -9.83 -16.38 -3.49
N GLY A 61 -10.38 -15.18 -3.64
CA GLY A 61 -9.63 -13.92 -3.46
C GLY A 61 -9.24 -13.67 -2.01
N TRP A 62 -10.16 -13.81 -1.06
CA TRP A 62 -9.84 -13.59 0.37
C TRP A 62 -8.83 -14.60 0.92
N ILE A 63 -8.92 -15.86 0.50
CA ILE A 63 -7.92 -16.87 0.88
C ILE A 63 -6.55 -16.48 0.33
N ALA A 64 -6.46 -16.10 -0.94
CA ALA A 64 -5.20 -15.69 -1.53
C ALA A 64 -4.67 -14.39 -0.90
N ALA A 65 -5.54 -13.39 -0.66
CA ALA A 65 -5.16 -12.15 -0.01
C ALA A 65 -4.60 -12.37 1.40
N ALA A 66 -5.14 -13.33 2.15
CA ALA A 66 -4.58 -13.72 3.44
C ALA A 66 -3.27 -14.50 3.29
N ALA A 67 -3.20 -15.42 2.32
CA ALA A 67 -2.05 -16.30 2.14
C ALA A 67 -0.79 -15.54 1.68
N ILE A 68 -0.90 -14.52 0.83
CA ILE A 68 0.25 -13.82 0.24
C ILE A 68 1.21 -13.25 1.30
N PRO A 69 0.79 -12.41 2.28
CA PRO A 69 1.71 -11.89 3.30
C PRO A 69 2.25 -12.98 4.22
N LEU A 70 1.44 -14.00 4.53
CA LEU A 70 1.86 -15.12 5.37
C LEU A 70 2.94 -15.96 4.68
N LEU A 71 2.77 -16.26 3.39
CA LEU A 71 3.76 -16.97 2.58
C LEU A 71 5.01 -16.13 2.36
N ALA A 72 4.87 -14.83 2.10
CA ALA A 72 6.02 -13.91 1.99
C ALA A 72 6.85 -13.90 3.29
N TYR A 73 6.19 -13.91 4.45
CA TYR A 73 6.89 -13.98 5.73
C TYR A 73 7.53 -15.36 5.97
N TRP A 74 6.83 -16.44 5.63
CA TRP A 74 7.37 -17.80 5.75
C TRP A 74 8.62 -17.98 4.88
N ALA A 75 8.61 -17.45 3.64
CA ALA A 75 9.70 -17.58 2.68
C ALA A 75 10.87 -16.58 2.89
N LYS A 76 10.79 -15.67 3.87
CA LYS A 76 11.76 -14.57 4.07
C LYS A 76 13.23 -14.99 4.27
N GLY A 77 13.53 -16.22 4.62
CA GLY A 77 14.89 -16.73 4.83
C GLY A 77 15.48 -17.43 3.60
N SER A 78 14.74 -17.53 2.51
CA SER A 78 15.10 -18.28 1.30
C SER A 78 15.53 -17.32 0.19
N GLU A 79 16.73 -16.74 0.28
CA GLU A 79 17.19 -15.69 -0.66
C GLU A 79 17.21 -16.11 -2.14
N SER A 80 17.37 -17.40 -2.44
CA SER A 80 17.46 -17.88 -3.83
C SER A 80 16.18 -18.54 -4.37
N HIS A 81 15.17 -18.85 -3.53
CA HIS A 81 14.06 -19.73 -3.93
C HIS A 81 12.65 -19.18 -3.70
N TRP A 82 12.48 -17.93 -3.27
CA TRP A 82 11.14 -17.38 -3.03
C TRP A 82 10.33 -17.19 -4.33
N ALA A 83 10.99 -16.94 -5.44
CA ALA A 83 10.33 -16.69 -6.72
C ALA A 83 9.61 -17.95 -7.24
N GLU A 84 10.20 -19.11 -7.07
CA GLU A 84 9.61 -20.37 -7.50
C GLU A 84 8.34 -20.75 -6.72
N PRO A 85 8.33 -20.76 -5.37
CA PRO A 85 7.10 -20.95 -4.59
C PRO A 85 6.02 -19.90 -4.89
N ALA A 86 6.38 -18.64 -5.12
CA ALA A 86 5.43 -17.61 -5.49
C ALA A 86 4.79 -17.88 -6.86
N LEU A 87 5.58 -18.35 -7.83
CA LEU A 87 5.09 -18.72 -9.15
C LEU A 87 4.12 -19.92 -9.06
N TYR A 88 4.49 -20.97 -8.33
CA TYR A 88 3.60 -22.12 -8.12
C TYR A 88 2.32 -21.75 -7.39
N PHE A 89 2.42 -20.92 -6.34
CA PHE A 89 1.23 -20.43 -5.64
C PHE A 89 0.31 -19.64 -6.58
N GLY A 90 0.88 -18.70 -7.36
CA GLY A 90 0.13 -17.90 -8.30
C GLY A 90 -0.55 -18.74 -9.38
N ALA A 91 0.16 -19.71 -9.96
CA ALA A 91 -0.37 -20.62 -10.96
C ALA A 91 -1.50 -21.49 -10.39
N LEU A 92 -1.29 -22.10 -9.23
CA LEU A 92 -2.30 -22.93 -8.57
C LEU A 92 -3.54 -22.09 -8.20
N TRP A 93 -3.35 -20.91 -7.65
CA TRP A 93 -4.45 -20.02 -7.31
C TRP A 93 -5.25 -19.59 -8.55
N LEU A 94 -4.58 -19.28 -9.65
CA LEU A 94 -5.24 -18.97 -10.92
C LEU A 94 -6.07 -20.18 -11.41
N MET A 95 -5.48 -21.38 -11.40
CA MET A 95 -6.17 -22.60 -11.80
C MET A 95 -7.40 -22.87 -10.92
N VAL A 96 -7.27 -22.79 -9.61
CA VAL A 96 -8.39 -22.95 -8.66
C VAL A 96 -9.47 -21.91 -8.91
N THR A 97 -9.10 -20.65 -9.14
CA THR A 97 -10.05 -19.57 -9.41
C THR A 97 -10.82 -19.83 -10.72
N LEU A 98 -10.14 -20.31 -11.76
CA LEU A 98 -10.79 -20.68 -13.03
C LEU A 98 -11.74 -21.87 -12.84
N VAL A 99 -11.33 -22.91 -12.11
CA VAL A 99 -12.19 -24.06 -11.82
C VAL A 99 -13.44 -23.62 -11.04
N VAL A 100 -13.27 -22.78 -10.01
CA VAL A 100 -14.42 -22.24 -9.26
C VAL A 100 -15.33 -21.40 -10.16
N ALA A 101 -14.76 -20.62 -11.08
CA ALA A 101 -15.53 -19.85 -12.04
C ALA A 101 -16.37 -20.76 -12.96
N MET A 102 -15.80 -21.88 -13.45
CA MET A 102 -16.51 -22.83 -14.30
C MET A 102 -17.76 -23.42 -13.61
N PHE A 103 -17.67 -23.73 -12.31
CA PHE A 103 -18.79 -24.31 -11.56
C PHE A 103 -19.79 -23.25 -11.03
N ARG A 104 -19.37 -22.01 -10.86
CA ARG A 104 -20.21 -20.98 -10.22
C ARG A 104 -20.73 -19.92 -11.16
N ARG A 105 -20.19 -19.81 -12.37
CA ARG A 105 -20.54 -18.76 -13.35
C ARG A 105 -20.92 -19.38 -14.68
N GLY A 106 -22.13 -19.08 -15.14
CA GLY A 106 -22.47 -19.31 -16.56
C GLY A 106 -21.88 -18.21 -17.45
N PRO A 107 -21.95 -18.34 -18.79
CA PRO A 107 -21.45 -17.34 -19.73
C PRO A 107 -22.02 -15.93 -19.49
N ALA A 108 -23.29 -15.81 -19.10
CA ALA A 108 -23.94 -14.54 -18.77
C ALA A 108 -23.41 -13.89 -17.48
N GLY A 109 -22.76 -14.64 -16.61
CA GLY A 109 -22.18 -14.16 -15.35
C GLY A 109 -20.83 -13.47 -15.48
N LYS A 110 -20.43 -13.09 -16.70
CA LYS A 110 -19.15 -12.39 -16.99
C LYS A 110 -17.94 -13.07 -16.35
N PRO A 111 -17.71 -14.38 -16.59
CA PRO A 111 -16.69 -15.14 -15.86
C PRO A 111 -15.28 -14.57 -16.01
N LEU A 112 -14.91 -14.07 -17.19
CA LEU A 112 -13.61 -13.44 -17.42
C LEU A 112 -13.42 -12.20 -16.54
N ALA A 113 -14.42 -11.31 -16.50
CA ALA A 113 -14.37 -10.12 -15.66
C ALA A 113 -14.35 -10.48 -14.17
N ALA A 114 -15.14 -11.46 -13.74
CA ALA A 114 -15.16 -11.95 -12.37
C ALA A 114 -13.78 -12.49 -11.94
N VAL A 115 -13.13 -13.31 -12.76
CA VAL A 115 -11.78 -13.80 -12.52
C VAL A 115 -10.77 -12.67 -12.51
N ALA A 116 -10.80 -11.77 -13.50
CA ALA A 116 -9.87 -10.64 -13.59
C ALA A 116 -9.93 -9.74 -12.35
N VAL A 117 -11.14 -9.38 -11.91
CA VAL A 117 -11.33 -8.58 -10.69
C VAL A 117 -10.90 -9.35 -9.42
N THR A 118 -11.15 -10.66 -9.37
CA THR A 118 -10.71 -11.49 -8.25
C THR A 118 -9.19 -11.46 -8.10
N LEU A 119 -8.46 -11.63 -9.21
CA LEU A 119 -7.00 -11.58 -9.22
C LEU A 119 -6.49 -10.16 -8.94
N PHE A 120 -7.05 -9.17 -9.62
CA PHE A 120 -6.63 -7.78 -9.48
C PHE A 120 -6.79 -7.28 -8.04
N GLY A 121 -7.95 -7.49 -7.42
CA GLY A 121 -8.21 -7.01 -6.06
C GLY A 121 -7.23 -7.58 -5.04
N CYS A 122 -6.93 -8.88 -5.14
CA CYS A 122 -5.97 -9.54 -4.27
C CYS A 122 -4.53 -9.05 -4.52
N LEU A 123 -4.10 -8.96 -5.79
CA LEU A 123 -2.77 -8.47 -6.13
C LEU A 123 -2.59 -7.02 -5.70
N TYR A 124 -3.56 -6.17 -5.96
CA TYR A 124 -3.50 -4.75 -5.62
C TYR A 124 -3.49 -4.52 -4.11
N ALA A 125 -4.47 -5.07 -3.38
CA ALA A 125 -4.64 -4.76 -1.96
C ALA A 125 -3.73 -5.57 -1.03
N SER A 126 -3.30 -6.77 -1.42
CA SER A 126 -2.50 -7.64 -0.55
C SER A 126 -1.06 -7.79 -1.01
N ALA A 127 -0.82 -8.13 -2.30
CA ALA A 127 0.54 -8.41 -2.74
C ALA A 127 1.42 -7.14 -2.72
N LEU A 128 0.89 -5.96 -3.08
CA LEU A 128 1.66 -4.71 -3.02
C LEU A 128 2.04 -4.34 -1.58
N LEU A 129 1.15 -4.57 -0.59
CA LEU A 129 1.49 -4.36 0.82
C LEU A 129 2.48 -5.40 1.36
N ALA A 130 2.45 -6.63 0.84
CA ALA A 130 3.35 -7.68 1.30
C ALA A 130 4.83 -7.35 1.08
N PHE A 131 5.17 -6.39 0.20
CA PHE A 131 6.53 -5.85 0.06
C PHE A 131 7.05 -5.14 1.32
N LEU A 132 6.20 -4.82 2.30
CA LEU A 132 6.67 -4.40 3.63
C LEU A 132 7.44 -5.52 4.36
N ILE A 133 7.17 -6.78 4.06
CA ILE A 133 7.81 -7.92 4.72
C ILE A 133 9.32 -7.96 4.45
N PRO A 134 9.81 -7.96 3.19
CA PRO A 134 11.25 -7.94 2.93
C PRO A 134 11.92 -6.65 3.45
N ILE A 135 11.24 -5.51 3.47
CA ILE A 135 11.79 -4.29 4.08
C ILE A 135 11.97 -4.48 5.58
N ARG A 136 10.98 -5.06 6.30
CA ARG A 136 11.02 -5.22 7.76
C ARG A 136 11.87 -6.39 8.23
N HIS A 137 12.01 -7.42 7.40
CA HIS A 137 12.65 -8.71 7.75
C HIS A 137 13.76 -9.09 6.78
N GLY A 138 14.58 -8.12 6.35
CA GLY A 138 15.79 -8.42 5.59
C GLY A 138 16.77 -9.30 6.35
N THR A 139 17.84 -9.73 5.71
CA THR A 139 18.76 -10.77 6.20
C THR A 139 19.32 -10.55 7.59
N ASN A 140 19.57 -9.30 7.98
CA ASN A 140 20.13 -8.94 9.29
C ASN A 140 19.09 -8.38 10.29
N ALA A 141 17.80 -8.47 9.98
CA ALA A 141 16.75 -7.84 10.81
C ALA A 141 16.70 -8.38 12.25
N ALA A 142 17.05 -9.64 12.47
CA ALA A 142 17.12 -10.24 13.81
C ALA A 142 18.16 -9.57 14.71
N ASN A 143 19.29 -9.16 14.12
CA ASN A 143 20.41 -8.52 14.84
C ASN A 143 20.25 -7.00 14.96
N GLN A 144 19.44 -6.38 14.10
CA GLN A 144 19.25 -4.92 14.02
C GLN A 144 17.75 -4.54 13.92
N PRO A 145 16.90 -4.99 14.85
CA PRO A 145 15.44 -4.82 14.73
C PRO A 145 15.00 -3.35 14.67
N PHE A 146 15.71 -2.45 15.36
CA PHE A 146 15.42 -1.02 15.33
C PHE A 146 15.81 -0.37 14.00
N ALA A 147 16.95 -0.74 13.42
CA ALA A 147 17.36 -0.22 12.11
C ALA A 147 16.36 -0.60 11.01
N TYR A 148 15.88 -1.86 11.00
CA TYR A 148 14.87 -2.32 10.06
C TYR A 148 13.48 -1.70 10.32
N LEU A 149 13.12 -1.40 11.56
CA LEU A 149 11.94 -0.60 11.86
C LEU A 149 12.04 0.80 11.23
N CYS A 150 13.17 1.49 11.46
CA CYS A 150 13.41 2.80 10.86
C CYS A 150 13.34 2.75 9.33
N LEU A 151 13.94 1.72 8.71
CA LEU A 151 13.90 1.52 7.26
C LEU A 151 12.46 1.30 6.76
N THR A 152 11.65 0.55 7.50
CA THR A 152 10.24 0.29 7.14
C THR A 152 9.38 1.54 7.28
N LEU A 153 9.59 2.33 8.33
CA LEU A 153 8.86 3.58 8.55
C LEU A 153 9.27 4.68 7.55
N PHE A 154 10.46 4.60 7.00
CA PHE A 154 11.04 5.65 6.15
C PHE A 154 10.15 6.03 4.95
N PRO A 155 9.75 5.12 4.05
CA PRO A 155 8.87 5.46 2.94
C PRO A 155 7.47 5.92 3.39
N LEU A 156 6.95 5.40 4.50
CA LEU A 156 5.66 5.79 5.04
C LEU A 156 5.69 7.24 5.53
N VAL A 157 6.71 7.63 6.28
CA VAL A 157 6.87 9.00 6.78
C VAL A 157 7.10 9.99 5.64
N ILE A 158 7.89 9.62 4.62
CA ILE A 158 8.08 10.43 3.42
C ILE A 158 6.73 10.69 2.74
N THR A 159 5.90 9.67 2.59
CA THR A 159 4.56 9.78 2.00
C THR A 159 3.69 10.75 2.78
N TRP A 160 3.55 10.56 4.10
CA TRP A 160 2.68 11.41 4.94
C TRP A 160 3.10 12.87 4.98
N ILE A 161 4.42 13.13 5.04
CA ILE A 161 4.92 14.51 5.01
C ILE A 161 4.81 15.10 3.60
N GLY A 162 5.07 14.29 2.55
CA GLY A 162 4.85 14.68 1.17
C GLY A 162 3.40 15.09 0.89
N ASP A 163 2.43 14.32 1.35
CA ASP A 163 1.00 14.64 1.23
C ASP A 163 0.62 15.92 1.98
N THR A 164 1.19 16.10 3.18
CA THR A 164 1.01 17.33 3.96
C THR A 164 1.58 18.54 3.23
N ALA A 165 2.78 18.41 2.66
CA ALA A 165 3.41 19.48 1.87
C ALA A 165 2.62 19.76 0.59
N ALA A 166 2.12 18.71 -0.09
CA ALA A 166 1.27 18.87 -1.26
C ALA A 166 -0.02 19.64 -0.94
N MET A 167 -0.65 19.33 0.18
CA MET A 167 -1.84 20.04 0.65
C MET A 167 -1.53 21.50 0.98
N ALA A 168 -0.48 21.77 1.75
CA ALA A 168 -0.09 23.12 2.17
C ALA A 168 0.22 24.01 0.97
N VAL A 169 1.08 23.55 0.05
CA VAL A 169 1.46 24.29 -1.15
C VAL A 169 0.25 24.44 -2.09
N GLY A 170 -0.56 23.39 -2.24
CA GLY A 170 -1.75 23.43 -3.09
C GLY A 170 -2.81 24.42 -2.62
N VAL A 171 -3.00 24.56 -1.31
CA VAL A 171 -3.90 25.54 -0.71
C VAL A 171 -3.34 26.97 -0.85
N GLN A 172 -2.05 27.14 -0.59
CA GLN A 172 -1.42 28.46 -0.59
C GLN A 172 -1.25 29.05 -2.00
N PHE A 173 -0.80 28.26 -2.97
CA PHE A 173 -0.49 28.75 -4.33
C PHE A 173 -1.60 28.44 -5.35
N GLY A 174 -2.46 27.47 -5.08
CA GLY A 174 -3.56 27.11 -5.99
C GLY A 174 -3.09 26.68 -7.37
N GLY A 175 -3.80 27.13 -8.40
CA GLY A 175 -3.42 26.96 -9.80
C GLY A 175 -4.17 25.81 -10.52
N PRO A 176 -3.68 25.40 -11.71
CA PRO A 176 -4.33 24.39 -12.52
C PRO A 176 -4.49 23.05 -11.78
N LYS A 177 -5.61 22.38 -12.01
CA LYS A 177 -5.89 21.08 -11.40
C LYS A 177 -4.96 20.01 -11.97
N LEU A 178 -4.56 19.04 -11.12
CA LEU A 178 -3.72 17.91 -11.52
C LEU A 178 -4.57 16.84 -12.23
N ALA A 179 -5.71 16.47 -11.64
CA ALA A 179 -6.61 15.44 -12.15
C ALA A 179 -8.08 15.89 -11.95
N PRO A 180 -8.62 16.80 -12.83
CA PRO A 180 -9.90 17.46 -12.59
C PRO A 180 -11.07 16.50 -12.40
N VAL A 181 -11.11 15.39 -13.15
CA VAL A 181 -12.19 14.40 -13.14
C VAL A 181 -12.08 13.46 -11.93
N LEU A 182 -10.87 13.03 -11.58
CA LEU A 182 -10.64 12.01 -10.56
C LEU A 182 -10.53 12.62 -9.16
N SER A 183 -9.74 13.68 -9.03
CA SER A 183 -9.47 14.37 -7.78
C SER A 183 -9.46 15.90 -7.98
N PRO A 184 -10.63 16.56 -7.95
CA PRO A 184 -10.78 17.99 -8.30
C PRO A 184 -10.07 18.93 -7.32
N ASN A 185 -9.70 18.46 -6.14
CA ASN A 185 -9.00 19.27 -5.14
C ASN A 185 -7.48 19.33 -5.34
N LYS A 186 -6.88 18.35 -6.03
CA LYS A 186 -5.43 18.32 -6.29
C LYS A 186 -5.02 19.35 -7.33
N THR A 187 -3.96 20.12 -7.02
CA THR A 187 -3.38 21.15 -7.90
C THR A 187 -1.99 20.75 -8.39
N ARG A 188 -1.54 21.29 -9.51
CA ARG A 188 -0.18 21.07 -10.02
C ARG A 188 0.88 21.66 -9.09
N SER A 189 0.62 22.82 -8.50
CA SER A 189 1.48 23.42 -7.48
C SER A 189 1.64 22.52 -6.26
N GLY A 190 0.52 21.95 -5.78
CA GLY A 190 0.53 20.96 -4.71
C GLY A 190 1.35 19.72 -5.06
N ALA A 191 1.23 19.21 -6.29
CA ALA A 191 2.02 18.07 -6.74
C ALA A 191 3.54 18.34 -6.70
N VAL A 192 3.97 19.51 -7.16
CA VAL A 192 5.37 19.93 -7.08
C VAL A 192 5.81 20.11 -5.61
N GLY A 193 4.97 20.73 -4.78
CA GLY A 193 5.24 20.90 -3.35
C GLY A 193 5.40 19.56 -2.62
N GLY A 194 4.53 18.59 -2.93
CA GLY A 194 4.61 17.22 -2.37
C GLY A 194 5.87 16.48 -2.81
N PHE A 195 6.23 16.58 -4.09
CA PHE A 195 7.47 16.00 -4.62
C PHE A 195 8.71 16.58 -3.91
N LEU A 196 8.82 17.90 -3.84
CA LEU A 196 9.95 18.57 -3.18
C LEU A 196 9.98 18.26 -1.67
N GLY A 197 8.82 18.26 -1.01
CA GLY A 197 8.69 17.88 0.39
C GLY A 197 9.15 16.44 0.65
N ALA A 198 8.78 15.51 -0.22
CA ALA A 198 9.22 14.12 -0.14
C ALA A 198 10.74 13.98 -0.28
N VAL A 199 11.36 14.71 -1.25
CA VAL A 199 12.82 14.69 -1.43
C VAL A 199 13.52 15.27 -0.22
N VAL A 200 13.10 16.43 0.27
CA VAL A 200 13.71 17.08 1.44
C VAL A 200 13.63 16.18 2.67
N VAL A 201 12.45 15.64 2.95
CA VAL A 201 12.26 14.75 4.11
C VAL A 201 13.07 13.46 3.98
N ALA A 202 13.16 12.88 2.77
CA ALA A 202 13.99 11.70 2.54
C ALA A 202 15.47 11.98 2.85
N VAL A 203 16.00 13.10 2.39
CA VAL A 203 17.39 13.48 2.69
C VAL A 203 17.59 13.74 4.19
N VAL A 204 16.71 14.52 4.80
CA VAL A 204 16.83 14.88 6.22
C VAL A 204 16.72 13.63 7.11
N LEU A 205 15.69 12.81 6.94
CA LEU A 205 15.52 11.58 7.74
C LEU A 205 16.59 10.54 7.42
N GLY A 206 17.00 10.42 6.15
CA GLY A 206 18.07 9.52 5.76
C GLY A 206 19.37 9.84 6.49
N LEU A 207 19.78 11.10 6.49
CA LEU A 207 21.03 11.53 7.14
C LEU A 207 20.93 11.52 8.67
N LEU A 208 19.81 11.99 9.24
CA LEU A 208 19.67 12.16 10.69
C LEU A 208 19.21 10.90 11.42
N VAL A 209 18.53 9.98 10.73
CA VAL A 209 17.99 8.76 11.36
C VAL A 209 18.63 7.51 10.74
N LEU A 210 18.42 7.26 9.43
CA LEU A 210 18.86 6.01 8.83
C LEU A 210 20.37 5.79 8.91
N ASN A 211 21.16 6.80 8.57
CA ASN A 211 22.62 6.68 8.61
C ASN A 211 23.15 6.56 10.05
N ARG A 212 22.43 7.09 11.05
CA ARG A 212 22.80 6.92 12.46
C ARG A 212 22.50 5.53 13.02
N VAL A 213 21.53 4.82 12.43
CA VAL A 213 21.21 3.44 12.82
C VAL A 213 21.91 2.40 11.92
N GLY A 214 22.86 2.83 11.10
CA GLY A 214 23.76 1.94 10.36
C GLY A 214 23.45 1.78 8.86
N TRP A 215 22.46 2.47 8.31
CA TRP A 215 22.10 2.40 6.88
C TRP A 215 22.92 3.38 6.02
N ASN A 216 24.09 3.27 5.72
CA ASN A 216 24.98 4.20 5.04
C ASN A 216 24.51 4.67 3.64
N PHE A 217 23.35 5.29 3.56
CA PHE A 217 22.83 5.85 2.32
C PHE A 217 23.65 7.07 1.86
N ALA A 218 24.05 7.07 0.60
CA ALA A 218 24.56 8.26 -0.05
C ALA A 218 23.43 9.28 -0.30
N VAL A 219 23.74 10.57 -0.30
CA VAL A 219 22.75 11.64 -0.50
C VAL A 219 21.95 11.46 -1.80
N TRP A 220 22.61 11.07 -2.89
CA TRP A 220 21.93 10.82 -4.17
C TRP A 220 20.90 9.68 -4.09
N GLN A 221 21.16 8.63 -3.30
CA GLN A 221 20.21 7.53 -3.08
C GLN A 221 18.97 8.02 -2.35
N LEU A 222 19.16 8.87 -1.32
CA LEU A 222 18.06 9.50 -0.58
C LEU A 222 17.22 10.42 -1.47
N ILE A 223 17.86 11.19 -2.36
CA ILE A 223 17.17 12.02 -3.36
C ILE A 223 16.34 11.14 -4.30
N VAL A 224 16.90 10.04 -4.80
CA VAL A 224 16.18 9.10 -5.66
C VAL A 224 14.99 8.46 -4.93
N VAL A 225 15.19 7.98 -3.69
CA VAL A 225 14.07 7.42 -2.89
C VAL A 225 12.99 8.47 -2.67
N GLY A 226 13.34 9.68 -2.22
CA GLY A 226 12.39 10.76 -2.01
C GLY A 226 11.63 11.15 -3.28
N GLY A 227 12.35 11.25 -4.41
CA GLY A 227 11.76 11.59 -5.71
C GLY A 227 10.80 10.50 -6.22
N VAL A 228 11.21 9.23 -6.17
CA VAL A 228 10.34 8.13 -6.59
C VAL A 228 9.13 8.02 -5.67
N VAL A 229 9.32 8.00 -4.34
CA VAL A 229 8.20 7.94 -3.37
C VAL A 229 7.25 9.12 -3.57
N GLY A 230 7.78 10.35 -3.75
CA GLY A 230 6.96 11.55 -3.98
C GLY A 230 6.12 11.51 -5.26
N ILE A 231 6.60 10.83 -6.31
CA ILE A 231 5.84 10.63 -7.55
C ILE A 231 4.81 9.50 -7.37
N VAL A 232 5.26 8.32 -6.94
CA VAL A 232 4.39 7.13 -6.91
C VAL A 232 3.29 7.23 -5.86
N SER A 233 3.49 7.98 -4.76
CA SER A 233 2.42 8.25 -3.79
C SER A 233 1.25 8.99 -4.42
N GLN A 234 1.54 10.03 -5.21
CA GLN A 234 0.52 10.82 -5.91
C GLN A 234 -0.18 10.00 -6.99
N VAL A 235 0.56 9.15 -7.70
CA VAL A 235 0.01 8.24 -8.72
C VAL A 235 -0.91 7.21 -8.06
N GLY A 236 -0.53 6.64 -6.92
CA GLY A 236 -1.33 5.65 -6.18
C GLY A 236 -2.69 6.20 -5.74
N ASP A 237 -2.71 7.38 -5.12
CA ASP A 237 -3.95 8.04 -4.71
C ASP A 237 -4.86 8.37 -5.92
N ILE A 238 -4.28 8.81 -7.05
CA ILE A 238 -5.06 9.06 -8.27
C ILE A 238 -5.59 7.76 -8.87
N ALA A 239 -4.80 6.68 -8.85
CA ALA A 239 -5.21 5.38 -9.34
C ALA A 239 -6.39 4.80 -8.53
N GLU A 240 -6.35 4.90 -7.21
CA GLU A 240 -7.49 4.51 -6.37
C GLU A 240 -8.71 5.40 -6.63
N SER A 241 -8.50 6.71 -6.76
CA SER A 241 -9.56 7.66 -7.10
C SER A 241 -10.25 7.27 -8.41
N LEU A 242 -9.53 6.73 -9.40
CA LEU A 242 -10.11 6.24 -10.67
C LEU A 242 -11.14 5.14 -10.40
N PHE A 243 -10.79 4.12 -9.60
CA PHE A 243 -11.71 3.00 -9.29
C PHE A 243 -12.95 3.47 -8.52
N LYS A 244 -12.77 4.40 -7.59
CA LYS A 244 -13.90 4.99 -6.84
C LYS A 244 -14.86 5.77 -7.74
N ARG A 245 -14.32 6.58 -8.66
CA ARG A 245 -15.17 7.34 -9.61
C ARG A 245 -15.88 6.44 -10.60
N GLU A 246 -15.23 5.40 -11.10
CA GLU A 246 -15.85 4.40 -11.95
C GLU A 246 -17.02 3.70 -11.25
N ALA A 247 -16.86 3.39 -9.95
CA ALA A 247 -17.94 2.81 -9.13
C ALA A 247 -18.99 3.84 -8.66
N GLY A 248 -18.88 5.12 -9.03
CA GLY A 248 -19.82 6.18 -8.67
C GLY A 248 -19.75 6.60 -7.20
N VAL A 249 -18.64 6.34 -6.52
CA VAL A 249 -18.47 6.66 -5.08
C VAL A 249 -17.28 7.58 -4.83
N LYS A 250 -17.22 8.12 -3.61
CA LYS A 250 -16.09 8.93 -3.14
C LYS A 250 -15.14 8.12 -2.26
N ASP A 251 -15.70 7.35 -1.35
CA ASP A 251 -14.94 6.53 -0.40
C ASP A 251 -15.19 5.05 -0.71
N SER A 252 -14.19 4.18 -0.53
CA SER A 252 -14.27 2.75 -0.84
C SER A 252 -15.27 2.01 0.03
N SER A 253 -15.37 2.41 1.29
CA SER A 253 -16.34 1.90 2.27
C SER A 253 -16.57 2.89 3.40
N SER A 254 -17.40 2.51 4.39
CA SER A 254 -17.60 3.24 5.65
C SER A 254 -17.04 2.48 6.86
N LEU A 255 -16.08 1.59 6.64
CA LEU A 255 -15.55 0.69 7.68
C LEU A 255 -14.87 1.47 8.81
N ILE A 256 -14.15 2.54 8.47
CA ILE A 256 -13.45 3.37 9.45
C ILE A 256 -14.24 4.66 9.66
N PRO A 257 -14.89 4.85 10.84
CA PRO A 257 -15.70 6.02 11.09
C PRO A 257 -14.96 7.35 10.86
N GLY A 258 -15.48 8.18 9.95
CA GLY A 258 -14.89 9.47 9.58
C GLY A 258 -13.66 9.40 8.66
N HIS A 259 -13.24 8.19 8.24
CA HIS A 259 -12.03 7.99 7.43
C HIS A 259 -12.23 7.14 6.16
N GLY A 260 -13.42 6.63 5.89
CA GLY A 260 -13.67 5.77 4.72
C GLY A 260 -13.25 4.32 4.96
N GLY A 261 -12.71 3.67 3.96
CA GLY A 261 -12.23 2.30 4.00
C GLY A 261 -10.75 2.13 4.32
N VAL A 262 -10.33 0.88 4.39
CA VAL A 262 -8.91 0.49 4.47
C VAL A 262 -8.19 0.90 3.19
N LEU A 263 -8.85 0.74 2.05
CA LEU A 263 -8.32 1.12 0.75
C LEU A 263 -8.00 2.63 0.72
N ASP A 264 -8.95 3.48 1.20
CA ASP A 264 -8.77 4.93 1.29
C ASP A 264 -7.61 5.38 2.20
N ARG A 265 -7.16 4.52 3.11
CA ARG A 265 -6.05 4.84 4.04
C ARG A 265 -4.69 4.36 3.56
N LEU A 266 -4.66 3.47 2.61
CA LEU A 266 -3.45 2.83 2.09
C LEU A 266 -3.22 3.14 0.60
N ASP A 267 -4.04 4.02 -0.01
CA ASP A 267 -4.06 4.36 -1.43
C ASP A 267 -2.68 4.65 -2.02
N SER A 268 -1.94 5.55 -1.40
CA SER A 268 -0.58 5.89 -1.78
C SER A 268 0.41 4.74 -1.49
N LEU A 269 0.19 4.01 -0.38
CA LEU A 269 1.12 2.99 0.08
C LEU A 269 1.16 1.76 -0.83
N TYR A 270 0.07 1.43 -1.52
CA TYR A 270 0.08 0.35 -2.52
C TYR A 270 1.12 0.57 -3.62
N PHE A 271 1.46 1.80 -3.95
CA PHE A 271 2.50 2.13 -4.91
C PHE A 271 3.86 2.37 -4.26
N VAL A 272 3.86 3.05 -3.12
CA VAL A 272 5.08 3.44 -2.40
C VAL A 272 5.84 2.22 -1.89
N VAL A 273 5.15 1.26 -1.29
CA VAL A 273 5.79 0.13 -0.63
C VAL A 273 6.60 -0.73 -1.61
N PRO A 274 6.04 -1.21 -2.75
CA PRO A 274 6.83 -1.99 -3.70
C PRO A 274 7.93 -1.17 -4.37
N ALA A 275 7.71 0.13 -4.64
CA ALA A 275 8.73 1.01 -5.21
C ALA A 275 9.91 1.19 -4.26
N ALA A 276 9.65 1.42 -2.97
CA ALA A 276 10.68 1.53 -1.95
C ALA A 276 11.45 0.21 -1.77
N ALA A 277 10.76 -0.93 -1.72
CA ALA A 277 11.38 -2.25 -1.65
C ALA A 277 12.31 -2.50 -2.85
N GLY A 278 11.85 -2.17 -4.06
CA GLY A 278 12.65 -2.27 -5.28
C GLY A 278 13.91 -1.41 -5.24
N LEU A 279 13.80 -0.16 -4.78
CA LEU A 279 14.97 0.73 -4.63
C LEU A 279 15.94 0.23 -3.56
N PHE A 280 15.44 -0.22 -2.42
CA PHE A 280 16.29 -0.75 -1.36
C PHE A 280 17.04 -2.01 -1.81
N ARG A 281 16.39 -2.88 -2.59
CA ARG A 281 17.05 -4.02 -3.21
C ARG A 281 18.08 -3.59 -4.26
N LEU A 282 17.75 -2.63 -5.12
CA LEU A 282 18.68 -2.10 -6.14
C LEU A 282 19.93 -1.47 -5.51
N PHE A 283 19.77 -0.85 -4.34
CA PHE A 283 20.89 -0.25 -3.59
C PHE A 283 21.62 -1.25 -2.69
N GLY A 284 21.23 -2.53 -2.67
CA GLY A 284 21.84 -3.55 -1.83
C GLY A 284 21.58 -3.38 -0.34
N VAL A 285 20.45 -2.75 0.01
CA VAL A 285 20.06 -2.48 1.41
C VAL A 285 19.31 -3.67 2.01
N ILE A 286 18.47 -4.34 1.20
CA ILE A 286 17.69 -5.54 1.58
C ILE A 286 17.87 -6.65 0.59
#